data_ce07fa631d0380ce841a33b321c970bb
#
_entry.id   ce07fa631d0380ce841a33b321c970bb
#
_cell.length_a   1.000
_cell.length_b   1.000
_cell.length_c   1.000
_cell.angle_alpha   90.00
_cell.angle_beta   90.00
_cell.angle_gamma   90.00
#
_symmetry.space_group_name_H-M   'P 1'
#
loop_
_entity.id
_entity.type
_entity.pdbx_description
1 polymer ?
#
loop_
_entity_poly.entity_id
_entity_poly.type
_entity_poly.pdbx_seq_one_letter_code
_entity_poly.pdbx_strand_id
1 'polypeptide(L)'
;IVPNHAYQACWNAIEFIAKRWGAKVIVIDIPFIIEEEDQIIELILTAITERTKLALIDTVTSPTGMRMPFERLVTEIQNRGIDVLLDAAHGPGIVPLNLEKLDVAYMTGNCHKWLCTPKGSAFLHIREDRKSLIKPLNISHGYSADLNAQEKFRFEFDWTGTQDPTPWLCIPKAIGSLGSKVTGGWPEILERNRKLAIYGRKLMCEALGSEPSTPESMVTSLAAAEISSKMKKKDENLQYDPLHTSLFDDYGIQIPVWHWPHHNTRYIRLSAALYNGEEEYQYLAQALTDSL
;
A
#
# COMPACT_ATOMS: atom_id res chain seq x y z
N ILE A 1 2.18 -1.59 -16.99
CA ILE A 1 1.63 -2.75 -16.30
C ILE A 1 1.25 -2.39 -14.86
N VAL A 2 0.24 -3.04 -14.28
CA VAL A 2 -0.26 -2.80 -12.92
C VAL A 2 -0.85 -4.10 -12.35
N PRO A 3 -0.53 -4.50 -11.11
CA PRO A 3 -1.20 -5.63 -10.46
C PRO A 3 -2.67 -5.32 -10.13
N ASN A 4 -3.52 -6.36 -10.13
CA ASN A 4 -4.92 -6.26 -9.69
C ASN A 4 -5.07 -5.95 -8.18
N HIS A 5 -4.00 -6.08 -7.39
CA HIS A 5 -3.93 -5.68 -5.98
C HIS A 5 -3.64 -4.19 -5.77
N ALA A 6 -3.38 -3.42 -6.83
CA ALA A 6 -3.10 -2.00 -6.71
C ALA A 6 -4.29 -1.21 -6.16
N TYR A 7 -4.00 -0.11 -5.47
CA TYR A 7 -5.04 0.76 -4.92
C TYR A 7 -5.93 1.35 -6.02
N GLN A 8 -7.25 1.22 -5.88
CA GLN A 8 -8.22 1.56 -6.93
C GLN A 8 -8.09 2.99 -7.45
N ALA A 9 -7.77 3.97 -6.59
CA ALA A 9 -7.61 5.35 -7.03
C ALA A 9 -6.35 5.54 -7.89
N CYS A 10 -5.26 4.81 -7.57
CA CYS A 10 -4.04 4.83 -8.39
C CYS A 10 -4.30 4.17 -9.75
N TRP A 11 -5.04 3.07 -9.76
CA TRP A 11 -5.46 2.45 -11.02
C TRP A 11 -6.31 3.40 -11.86
N ASN A 12 -7.34 4.02 -11.27
CA ASN A 12 -8.19 4.98 -11.98
C ASN A 12 -7.37 6.13 -12.59
N ALA A 13 -6.37 6.64 -11.85
CA ALA A 13 -5.48 7.68 -12.35
C ALA A 13 -4.65 7.22 -13.56
N ILE A 14 -4.08 6.02 -13.49
CA ILE A 14 -3.31 5.42 -14.59
C ILE A 14 -4.22 5.20 -15.81
N GLU A 15 -5.40 4.63 -15.61
CA GLU A 15 -6.35 4.39 -16.71
C GLU A 15 -6.79 5.70 -17.38
N PHE A 16 -7.08 6.72 -16.57
CA PHE A 16 -7.44 8.05 -17.07
C PHE A 16 -6.33 8.64 -17.97
N ILE A 17 -5.08 8.59 -17.50
CA ILE A 17 -3.93 9.11 -18.27
C ILE A 17 -3.66 8.24 -19.49
N ALA A 18 -3.71 6.92 -19.36
CA ALA A 18 -3.51 5.99 -20.47
C ALA A 18 -4.50 6.26 -21.61
N LYS A 19 -5.79 6.39 -21.30
CA LYS A 19 -6.83 6.74 -22.29
C LYS A 19 -6.54 8.07 -22.98
N ARG A 20 -6.08 9.08 -22.24
CA ARG A 20 -5.76 10.42 -22.78
C ARG A 20 -4.60 10.38 -23.78
N TRP A 21 -3.63 9.50 -23.56
CA TRP A 21 -2.41 9.42 -24.39
C TRP A 21 -2.38 8.22 -25.34
N GLY A 22 -3.47 7.47 -25.44
CA GLY A 22 -3.55 6.30 -26.32
C GLY A 22 -2.67 5.13 -25.85
N ALA A 23 -2.32 5.09 -24.58
CA ALA A 23 -1.57 3.99 -23.98
C ALA A 23 -2.52 2.87 -23.52
N LYS A 24 -2.01 1.64 -23.42
CA LYS A 24 -2.75 0.50 -22.92
C LYS A 24 -2.28 0.14 -21.52
N VAL A 25 -3.21 -0.01 -20.57
CA VAL A 25 -2.95 -0.58 -19.25
C VAL A 25 -3.07 -2.10 -19.35
N ILE A 26 -2.03 -2.81 -18.95
CA ILE A 26 -2.06 -4.27 -18.78
C ILE A 26 -2.19 -4.55 -17.31
N VAL A 27 -3.29 -5.16 -16.92
CA VAL A 27 -3.54 -5.62 -15.55
C VAL A 27 -2.99 -7.02 -15.39
N ILE A 28 -2.20 -7.23 -14.35
CA ILE A 28 -1.63 -8.55 -14.01
C ILE A 28 -2.53 -9.14 -12.95
N ASP A 29 -3.11 -10.31 -13.26
CA ASP A 29 -3.98 -11.02 -12.34
C ASP A 29 -3.13 -11.88 -11.39
N ILE A 30 -2.81 -11.31 -10.22
CA ILE A 30 -2.14 -12.00 -9.12
C ILE A 30 -3.22 -12.65 -8.26
N PRO A 31 -3.14 -13.97 -7.99
CA PRO A 31 -4.11 -14.65 -7.14
C PRO A 31 -4.20 -14.04 -5.73
N PHE A 32 -5.34 -14.21 -5.07
CA PHE A 32 -5.48 -13.80 -3.66
C PHE A 32 -4.63 -14.68 -2.74
N ILE A 33 -4.55 -15.99 -3.04
CA ILE A 33 -3.72 -16.93 -2.30
C ILE A 33 -2.39 -17.08 -3.03
N ILE A 34 -1.29 -16.78 -2.34
CA ILE A 34 0.08 -16.86 -2.82
C ILE A 34 0.87 -17.81 -1.90
N GLU A 35 1.54 -18.77 -2.45
CA GLU A 35 2.37 -19.74 -1.71
C GLU A 35 3.81 -19.24 -1.54
N GLU A 36 4.34 -18.51 -2.53
CA GLU A 36 5.70 -17.99 -2.51
C GLU A 36 5.86 -16.70 -3.34
N GLU A 37 6.87 -15.91 -3.03
CA GLU A 37 7.14 -14.61 -3.68
C GLU A 37 7.43 -14.76 -5.18
N ASP A 38 8.06 -15.86 -5.60
CA ASP A 38 8.45 -16.10 -6.98
C ASP A 38 7.25 -16.17 -7.92
N GLN A 39 6.09 -16.65 -7.46
CA GLN A 39 4.85 -16.63 -8.24
C GLN A 39 4.48 -15.20 -8.71
N ILE A 40 4.62 -14.22 -7.81
CA ILE A 40 4.34 -12.81 -8.15
C ILE A 40 5.35 -12.28 -9.15
N ILE A 41 6.63 -12.60 -8.93
CA ILE A 41 7.71 -12.14 -9.82
C ILE A 41 7.52 -12.69 -11.22
N GLU A 42 7.25 -13.98 -11.36
CA GLU A 42 7.01 -14.63 -12.65
C GLU A 42 5.82 -14.03 -13.40
N LEU A 43 4.69 -13.84 -12.70
CA LEU A 43 3.49 -13.24 -13.30
C LEU A 43 3.78 -11.82 -13.83
N ILE A 44 4.45 -11.00 -13.04
CA ILE A 44 4.78 -9.61 -13.43
C ILE A 44 5.78 -9.58 -14.58
N LEU A 45 6.85 -10.37 -14.51
CA LEU A 45 7.89 -10.37 -15.54
C LEU A 45 7.41 -10.96 -16.87
N THR A 46 6.51 -11.94 -16.82
CA THR A 46 5.90 -12.54 -18.03
C THR A 46 4.97 -11.58 -18.76
N ALA A 47 4.34 -10.64 -18.02
CA ALA A 47 3.48 -9.62 -18.62
C ALA A 47 4.24 -8.47 -19.32
N ILE A 48 5.56 -8.41 -19.17
CA ILE A 48 6.41 -7.41 -19.78
C ILE A 48 6.57 -7.67 -21.29
N THR A 49 6.46 -6.62 -22.09
CA THR A 49 6.71 -6.64 -23.54
C THR A 49 7.63 -5.49 -23.92
N GLU A 50 8.14 -5.49 -25.15
CA GLU A 50 8.95 -4.40 -25.71
C GLU A 50 8.24 -3.02 -25.68
N ARG A 51 6.91 -3.03 -25.61
CA ARG A 51 6.09 -1.81 -25.50
C ARG A 51 5.87 -1.34 -24.08
N THR A 52 6.24 -2.12 -23.09
CA THR A 52 6.10 -1.75 -21.67
C THR A 52 7.02 -0.59 -21.33
N LYS A 53 6.48 0.50 -20.77
CA LYS A 53 7.23 1.71 -20.42
C LYS A 53 7.28 1.97 -18.93
N LEU A 54 6.23 1.57 -18.21
CA LEU A 54 6.07 1.85 -16.79
C LEU A 54 5.41 0.64 -16.10
N ALA A 55 5.90 0.32 -14.90
CA ALA A 55 5.27 -0.61 -13.98
C ALA A 55 4.89 0.13 -12.69
N LEU A 56 3.61 0.05 -12.28
CA LEU A 56 3.20 0.42 -10.92
C LEU A 56 3.32 -0.81 -10.05
N ILE A 57 4.10 -0.71 -8.97
CA ILE A 57 4.32 -1.80 -8.00
C ILE A 57 4.09 -1.25 -6.59
N ASP A 58 3.32 -1.96 -5.77
CA ASP A 58 3.15 -1.60 -4.37
C ASP A 58 4.32 -2.15 -3.52
N THR A 59 4.66 -1.48 -2.43
CA THR A 59 5.50 -2.08 -1.37
C THR A 59 4.68 -3.05 -0.52
N VAL A 60 3.49 -2.60 -0.13
CA VAL A 60 2.47 -3.40 0.57
C VAL A 60 1.13 -3.01 -0.02
N THR A 61 0.41 -3.98 -0.54
CA THR A 61 -0.87 -3.76 -1.22
C THR A 61 -1.93 -3.22 -0.26
N SER A 62 -2.65 -2.19 -0.68
CA SER A 62 -3.69 -1.60 0.16
C SER A 62 -4.86 -2.56 0.39
N PRO A 63 -5.45 -3.21 -0.61
CA PRO A 63 -6.61 -4.07 -0.40
C PRO A 63 -6.32 -5.29 0.46
N THR A 64 -5.22 -5.98 0.21
CA THR A 64 -4.92 -7.32 0.76
C THR A 64 -3.82 -7.33 1.82
N GLY A 65 -3.11 -6.21 2.02
CA GLY A 65 -2.04 -6.11 3.03
C GLY A 65 -0.82 -6.97 2.74
N MET A 66 -0.68 -7.46 1.50
CA MET A 66 0.41 -8.33 1.08
C MET A 66 1.68 -7.50 0.84
N ARG A 67 2.78 -7.89 1.48
CA ARG A 67 4.11 -7.37 1.15
C ARG A 67 4.54 -7.92 -0.20
N MET A 68 4.73 -7.04 -1.15
CA MET A 68 5.26 -7.40 -2.46
C MET A 68 6.77 -7.65 -2.39
N PRO A 69 7.35 -8.49 -3.23
CA PRO A 69 8.81 -8.63 -3.38
C PRO A 69 9.38 -7.45 -4.18
N PHE A 70 9.08 -6.23 -3.72
CA PHE A 70 9.29 -4.99 -4.48
C PHE A 70 10.77 -4.70 -4.75
N GLU A 71 11.69 -5.09 -3.86
CA GLU A 71 13.13 -4.89 -4.05
C GLU A 71 13.62 -5.65 -5.29
N ARG A 72 13.19 -6.91 -5.42
CA ARG A 72 13.53 -7.76 -6.59
C ARG A 72 12.82 -7.24 -7.84
N LEU A 73 11.54 -6.92 -7.74
CA LEU A 73 10.75 -6.40 -8.86
C LEU A 73 11.32 -5.10 -9.41
N VAL A 74 11.70 -4.16 -8.56
CA VAL A 74 12.34 -2.90 -9.00
C VAL A 74 13.60 -3.20 -9.79
N THR A 75 14.48 -4.06 -9.26
CA THR A 75 15.73 -4.44 -9.93
C THR A 75 15.47 -5.14 -11.26
N GLU A 76 14.62 -6.16 -11.28
CA GLU A 76 14.34 -6.98 -12.46
C GLU A 76 13.65 -6.20 -13.58
N ILE A 77 12.73 -5.32 -13.25
CA ILE A 77 11.99 -4.50 -14.20
C ILE A 77 12.90 -3.39 -14.77
N GLN A 78 13.65 -2.69 -13.92
CA GLN A 78 14.54 -1.61 -14.35
C GLN A 78 15.73 -2.12 -15.19
N ASN A 79 16.22 -3.33 -14.91
CA ASN A 79 17.24 -3.98 -15.75
C ASN A 79 16.74 -4.26 -17.18
N ARG A 80 15.43 -4.27 -17.42
CA ARG A 80 14.81 -4.37 -18.75
C ARG A 80 14.54 -3.00 -19.39
N GLY A 81 15.02 -1.92 -18.79
CA GLY A 81 14.84 -0.55 -19.30
C GLY A 81 13.43 0.02 -19.07
N ILE A 82 12.68 -0.53 -18.13
CA ILE A 82 11.31 -0.10 -17.81
C ILE A 82 11.34 0.64 -16.48
N ASP A 83 10.75 1.84 -16.45
CA ASP A 83 10.64 2.60 -15.21
C ASP A 83 9.64 1.96 -14.23
N VAL A 84 9.97 2.01 -12.95
CA VAL A 84 9.07 1.59 -11.87
C VAL A 84 8.57 2.82 -11.11
N LEU A 85 7.25 2.93 -10.98
CA LEU A 85 6.59 3.77 -9.99
C LEU A 85 6.24 2.89 -8.79
N LEU A 86 7.03 3.03 -7.72
CA LEU A 86 6.81 2.27 -6.48
C LEU A 86 5.79 2.99 -5.60
N ASP A 87 4.62 2.39 -5.46
CA ASP A 87 3.61 2.85 -4.50
C ASP A 87 3.97 2.35 -3.10
N ALA A 88 4.57 3.23 -2.33
CA ALA A 88 4.88 2.99 -0.92
C ALA A 88 3.90 3.70 0.02
N ALA A 89 2.63 3.85 -0.39
CA ALA A 89 1.64 4.46 0.49
C ALA A 89 1.53 3.75 1.84
N HIS A 90 1.74 2.43 1.86
CA HIS A 90 1.89 1.62 3.08
C HIS A 90 3.36 1.28 3.41
N GLY A 91 4.33 1.98 2.84
CA GLY A 91 5.75 1.70 3.05
C GLY A 91 6.32 2.29 4.36
N PRO A 92 6.32 3.64 4.52
CA PRO A 92 6.91 4.28 5.68
C PRO A 92 6.29 3.81 6.99
N GLY A 93 7.10 3.24 7.87
CA GLY A 93 6.66 2.75 9.18
C GLY A 93 6.20 1.30 9.25
N ILE A 94 6.15 0.55 8.12
CA ILE A 94 5.83 -0.89 8.14
C ILE A 94 6.79 -1.77 7.34
N VAL A 95 7.60 -1.18 6.45
CA VAL A 95 8.71 -1.88 5.80
C VAL A 95 9.97 -1.03 5.87
N PRO A 96 11.16 -1.64 5.96
CA PRO A 96 12.41 -0.91 5.78
C PRO A 96 12.50 -0.36 4.36
N LEU A 97 12.79 0.93 4.24
CA LEU A 97 12.97 1.60 2.96
C LEU A 97 14.36 2.22 2.89
N ASN A 98 15.10 1.89 1.84
CA ASN A 98 16.39 2.49 1.53
C ASN A 98 16.38 2.94 0.07
N LEU A 99 16.17 4.24 -0.14
CA LEU A 99 16.02 4.83 -1.48
C LEU A 99 17.29 4.68 -2.33
N GLU A 100 18.46 4.81 -1.73
CA GLU A 100 19.73 4.68 -2.44
C GLU A 100 19.94 3.25 -2.96
N LYS A 101 19.60 2.25 -2.13
CA LYS A 101 19.72 0.84 -2.50
C LYS A 101 18.66 0.42 -3.52
N LEU A 102 17.46 0.96 -3.43
CA LEU A 102 16.37 0.66 -4.36
C LEU A 102 16.62 1.25 -5.74
N ASP A 103 17.25 2.41 -5.82
CA ASP A 103 17.50 3.17 -7.05
C ASP A 103 16.27 3.22 -7.99
N VAL A 104 15.10 3.31 -7.41
CA VAL A 104 13.83 3.29 -8.13
C VAL A 104 13.58 4.59 -8.88
N ALA A 105 13.04 4.50 -10.09
CA ALA A 105 12.80 5.69 -10.94
C ALA A 105 11.85 6.69 -10.25
N TYR A 106 10.73 6.19 -9.68
CA TYR A 106 9.74 7.00 -8.97
C TYR A 106 9.25 6.25 -7.74
N MET A 107 9.04 6.95 -6.62
CA MET A 107 8.42 6.39 -5.43
C MET A 107 7.60 7.45 -4.70
N THR A 108 6.42 7.08 -4.25
CA THR A 108 5.60 7.90 -3.36
C THR A 108 5.27 7.14 -2.10
N GLY A 109 5.26 7.80 -0.94
CA GLY A 109 4.96 7.17 0.33
C GLY A 109 4.17 8.08 1.27
N ASN A 110 3.16 7.52 1.95
CA ASN A 110 2.33 8.27 2.87
C ASN A 110 2.93 8.28 4.28
N CYS A 111 3.21 9.46 4.80
CA CYS A 111 3.67 9.62 6.18
C CYS A 111 2.51 9.65 7.18
N HIS A 112 1.32 10.07 6.74
CA HIS A 112 0.12 10.16 7.58
C HIS A 112 -0.56 8.81 7.88
N LYS A 113 -0.04 7.68 7.37
CA LYS A 113 -0.52 6.35 7.73
C LYS A 113 0.25 5.82 8.95
N TRP A 114 1.33 5.11 8.75
CA TRP A 114 2.02 4.35 9.79
C TRP A 114 3.07 5.16 10.57
N LEU A 115 3.52 6.31 10.05
CA LEU A 115 4.30 7.26 10.82
C LEU A 115 3.43 8.18 11.69
N CYS A 116 2.08 8.09 11.58
CA CYS A 116 1.11 8.83 12.39
C CYS A 116 1.30 10.35 12.35
N THR A 117 1.73 10.90 11.23
CA THR A 117 1.75 12.36 11.04
C THR A 117 0.33 12.87 10.75
N PRO A 118 0.07 14.17 10.85
CA PRO A 118 -1.20 14.74 10.42
C PRO A 118 -1.53 14.37 8.98
N LYS A 119 -2.82 14.25 8.67
CA LYS A 119 -3.33 13.86 7.35
C LYS A 119 -2.80 14.80 6.26
N GLY A 120 -2.53 14.23 5.07
CA GLY A 120 -2.05 14.94 3.90
C GLY A 120 -0.52 14.94 3.74
N SER A 121 0.26 14.47 4.74
CA SER A 121 1.71 14.33 4.57
C SER A 121 2.10 13.09 3.78
N ALA A 122 2.94 13.30 2.80
CA ALA A 122 3.52 12.28 1.95
C ALA A 122 4.86 12.76 1.41
N PHE A 123 5.64 11.89 0.81
CA PHE A 123 6.82 12.26 0.04
C PHE A 123 6.75 11.72 -1.39
N LEU A 124 7.45 12.38 -2.27
CA LEU A 124 7.72 11.95 -3.63
C LEU A 124 9.23 11.89 -3.84
N HIS A 125 9.73 10.71 -4.17
CA HIS A 125 11.11 10.51 -4.62
C HIS A 125 11.13 10.32 -6.13
N ILE A 126 12.10 10.96 -6.77
CA ILE A 126 12.34 10.84 -8.20
C ILE A 126 13.84 10.72 -8.40
N ARG A 127 14.25 9.68 -9.10
CA ARG A 127 15.64 9.47 -9.44
C ARG A 127 16.15 10.63 -10.31
N GLU A 128 17.41 11.00 -10.16
CA GLU A 128 17.98 12.22 -10.75
C GLU A 128 17.75 12.31 -12.27
N ASP A 129 17.95 11.20 -12.98
CA ASP A 129 17.80 11.11 -14.43
C ASP A 129 16.34 11.18 -14.93
N ARG A 130 15.36 11.19 -14.01
CA ARG A 130 13.92 11.27 -14.30
C ARG A 130 13.29 12.62 -13.94
N LYS A 131 13.98 13.47 -13.20
CA LYS A 131 13.44 14.76 -12.73
C LYS A 131 12.97 15.68 -13.87
N SER A 132 13.68 15.67 -15.00
CA SER A 132 13.31 16.49 -16.16
C SER A 132 12.00 16.04 -16.85
N LEU A 133 11.57 14.79 -16.64
CA LEU A 133 10.41 14.19 -17.29
C LEU A 133 9.07 14.50 -16.62
N ILE A 134 9.11 15.05 -15.41
CA ILE A 134 7.90 15.31 -14.64
C ILE A 134 7.75 16.76 -14.23
N LYS A 135 6.51 17.14 -14.00
CA LYS A 135 6.11 18.44 -13.46
C LYS A 135 5.07 18.26 -12.36
N PRO A 136 4.99 19.16 -11.38
CA PRO A 136 3.90 19.12 -10.42
C PRO A 136 2.56 19.33 -11.13
N LEU A 137 1.47 18.80 -10.56
CA LEU A 137 0.12 19.00 -11.09
C LEU A 137 -0.29 20.48 -11.10
N ASN A 138 0.13 21.20 -10.07
CA ASN A 138 -0.13 22.64 -9.97
C ASN A 138 1.10 23.41 -10.44
N ILE A 139 0.97 24.14 -11.55
CA ILE A 139 2.00 25.03 -12.04
C ILE A 139 1.97 26.32 -11.23
N SER A 140 3.10 26.70 -10.66
CA SER A 140 3.25 27.88 -9.81
C SER A 140 4.50 28.70 -10.19
N HIS A 141 4.97 29.56 -9.31
CA HIS A 141 6.09 30.49 -9.56
C HIS A 141 7.38 29.83 -10.06
N GLY A 142 7.64 28.56 -9.64
CA GLY A 142 8.84 27.84 -10.08
C GLY A 142 8.94 27.62 -11.59
N TYR A 143 7.82 27.60 -12.30
CA TYR A 143 7.81 27.34 -13.75
C TYR A 143 8.59 28.37 -14.55
N SER A 144 8.46 29.66 -14.23
CA SER A 144 9.15 30.77 -14.90
C SER A 144 10.45 31.22 -14.21
N ALA A 145 10.87 30.55 -13.14
CA ALA A 145 12.08 30.90 -12.43
C ALA A 145 13.33 30.66 -13.29
N ASP A 146 14.24 31.63 -13.30
CA ASP A 146 15.54 31.54 -13.94
C ASP A 146 16.55 30.89 -12.95
N LEU A 147 16.48 29.58 -12.87
CA LEU A 147 17.27 28.75 -11.95
C LEU A 147 17.88 27.57 -12.71
N ASN A 148 18.98 27.01 -12.18
CA ASN A 148 19.49 25.75 -12.72
C ASN A 148 18.46 24.61 -12.55
N ALA A 149 18.63 23.51 -13.29
CA ALA A 149 17.64 22.44 -13.38
C ALA A 149 17.28 21.84 -12.01
N GLN A 150 18.26 21.67 -11.12
CA GLN A 150 18.06 21.08 -9.79
C GLN A 150 17.29 22.03 -8.85
N GLU A 151 17.68 23.30 -8.81
CA GLU A 151 17.00 24.33 -8.02
C GLU A 151 15.58 24.55 -8.54
N LYS A 152 15.41 24.58 -9.86
CA LYS A 152 14.10 24.73 -10.50
C LYS A 152 13.17 23.58 -10.16
N PHE A 153 13.65 22.34 -10.25
CA PHE A 153 12.87 21.17 -9.84
C PHE A 153 12.37 21.29 -8.40
N ARG A 154 13.27 21.63 -7.46
CA ARG A 154 12.90 21.83 -6.05
C ARG A 154 11.87 22.93 -5.90
N PHE A 155 12.08 24.09 -6.54
CA PHE A 155 11.16 25.20 -6.43
C PHE A 155 9.79 24.93 -7.04
N GLU A 156 9.72 24.20 -8.15
CA GLU A 156 8.44 23.77 -8.76
C GLU A 156 7.64 22.84 -7.84
N PHE A 157 8.28 21.89 -7.18
CA PHE A 157 7.62 20.90 -6.34
C PHE A 157 7.43 21.35 -4.89
N ASP A 158 8.36 22.11 -4.34
CA ASP A 158 8.29 22.56 -2.95
C ASP A 158 7.26 23.71 -2.75
N TRP A 159 6.94 24.43 -3.85
CA TRP A 159 5.93 25.49 -3.80
C TRP A 159 4.90 25.36 -4.94
N THR A 160 3.87 24.57 -4.71
CA THR A 160 2.77 24.35 -5.67
C THR A 160 1.58 25.30 -5.43
N GLY A 161 1.70 26.26 -4.54
CA GLY A 161 0.68 27.20 -4.10
C GLY A 161 0.61 27.29 -2.57
N THR A 162 -0.16 28.26 -2.06
CA THR A 162 -0.35 28.45 -0.61
C THR A 162 -1.11 27.28 -0.02
N GLN A 163 -0.50 26.58 0.93
CA GLN A 163 -1.08 25.45 1.64
C GLN A 163 -0.47 25.34 3.05
N ASP A 164 -1.11 24.58 3.92
CA ASP A 164 -0.61 24.33 5.27
C ASP A 164 0.59 23.36 5.25
N PRO A 165 1.80 23.78 5.65
CA PRO A 165 2.98 22.92 5.69
C PRO A 165 3.05 22.06 6.96
N THR A 166 2.18 22.25 7.93
CA THR A 166 2.22 21.59 9.24
C THR A 166 2.37 20.06 9.14
N PRO A 167 1.62 19.35 8.26
CA PRO A 167 1.72 17.90 8.15
C PRO A 167 3.14 17.41 7.80
N TRP A 168 3.85 18.13 6.92
CA TRP A 168 5.21 17.74 6.52
C TRP A 168 6.24 18.08 7.59
N LEU A 169 6.09 19.23 8.24
CA LEU A 169 6.97 19.67 9.33
C LEU A 169 6.92 18.72 10.53
N CYS A 170 5.81 17.98 10.70
CA CYS A 170 5.66 16.99 11.75
C CYS A 170 6.41 15.66 11.47
N ILE A 171 6.86 15.38 10.24
CA ILE A 171 7.45 14.08 9.87
C ILE A 171 8.67 13.72 10.74
N PRO A 172 9.69 14.58 10.91
CA PRO A 172 10.84 14.25 11.74
C PRO A 172 10.46 13.99 13.20
N LYS A 173 9.50 14.75 13.73
CA LYS A 173 9.00 14.55 15.10
C LYS A 173 8.27 13.22 15.25
N ALA A 174 7.44 12.85 14.28
CA ALA A 174 6.72 11.58 14.28
C ALA A 174 7.69 10.39 14.25
N ILE A 175 8.69 10.41 13.36
CA ILE A 175 9.72 9.38 13.28
C ILE A 175 10.45 9.23 14.62
N GLY A 176 10.94 10.33 15.19
CA GLY A 176 11.67 10.29 16.46
C GLY A 176 10.78 9.88 17.64
N SER A 177 9.55 10.39 17.71
CA SER A 177 8.62 10.11 18.81
C SER A 177 8.15 8.65 18.83
N LEU A 178 7.77 8.10 17.69
CA LEU A 178 7.37 6.69 17.60
C LEU A 178 8.57 5.76 17.81
N GLY A 179 9.70 6.04 17.15
CA GLY A 179 10.91 5.23 17.30
C GLY A 179 11.44 5.14 18.73
N SER A 180 11.15 6.14 19.57
CA SER A 180 11.56 6.16 20.99
C SER A 180 10.58 5.43 21.93
N LYS A 181 9.44 4.92 21.45
CA LYS A 181 8.45 4.23 22.28
C LYS A 181 8.87 2.83 22.74
N VAL A 182 9.80 2.21 22.02
CA VAL A 182 10.37 0.90 22.35
C VAL A 182 11.90 0.99 22.33
N THR A 183 12.57 0.16 23.12
CA THR A 183 14.01 0.23 23.30
C THR A 183 14.81 -0.03 22.02
N GLY A 184 14.35 -0.99 21.19
CA GLY A 184 14.98 -1.33 19.91
C GLY A 184 14.60 -0.41 18.75
N GLY A 185 13.81 0.63 18.99
CA GLY A 185 13.41 1.60 17.97
C GLY A 185 12.53 1.01 16.85
N TRP A 186 12.64 1.57 15.65
CA TRP A 186 11.86 1.15 14.50
C TRP A 186 11.97 -0.34 14.14
N PRO A 187 13.14 -0.98 14.17
CA PRO A 187 13.23 -2.41 13.89
C PRO A 187 12.35 -3.25 14.82
N GLU A 188 12.33 -2.92 16.11
CA GLU A 188 11.49 -3.62 17.09
C GLU A 188 10.00 -3.31 16.87
N ILE A 189 9.63 -2.08 16.54
CA ILE A 189 8.24 -1.72 16.21
C ILE A 189 7.73 -2.54 15.02
N LEU A 190 8.51 -2.61 13.95
CA LEU A 190 8.15 -3.37 12.75
C LEU A 190 7.93 -4.85 13.07
N GLU A 191 8.85 -5.46 13.79
CA GLU A 191 8.77 -6.87 14.14
C GLU A 191 7.62 -7.16 15.13
N ARG A 192 7.41 -6.31 16.13
CA ARG A 192 6.27 -6.41 17.05
C ARG A 192 4.93 -6.36 16.30
N ASN A 193 4.75 -5.34 15.46
CA ASN A 193 3.52 -5.18 14.70
C ASN A 193 3.31 -6.34 13.72
N ARG A 194 4.38 -6.83 13.09
CA ARG A 194 4.33 -8.01 12.23
C ARG A 194 3.88 -9.25 12.98
N LYS A 195 4.47 -9.55 14.16
CA LYS A 195 4.07 -10.68 14.99
C LYS A 195 2.61 -10.58 15.41
N LEU A 196 2.17 -9.40 15.79
CA LEU A 196 0.79 -9.14 16.17
C LEU A 196 -0.18 -9.31 14.99
N ALA A 197 0.21 -8.89 13.77
CA ALA A 197 -0.58 -9.12 12.56
C ALA A 197 -0.68 -10.60 12.20
N ILE A 198 0.39 -11.38 12.36
CA ILE A 198 0.39 -12.84 12.17
C ILE A 198 -0.52 -13.52 13.18
N TYR A 199 -0.42 -13.14 14.46
CA TYR A 199 -1.30 -13.64 15.52
C TYR A 199 -2.77 -13.35 15.21
N GLY A 200 -3.11 -12.09 14.92
CA GLY A 200 -4.47 -11.70 14.57
C GLY A 200 -4.99 -12.39 13.30
N ARG A 201 -4.14 -12.56 12.27
CA ARG A 201 -4.49 -13.32 11.06
C ARG A 201 -4.85 -14.77 11.38
N LYS A 202 -4.07 -15.43 12.23
CA LYS A 202 -4.36 -16.80 12.65
C LYS A 202 -5.75 -16.91 13.26
N LEU A 203 -6.06 -16.07 14.25
CA LEU A 203 -7.38 -16.05 14.91
C LEU A 203 -8.51 -15.73 13.91
N MET A 204 -8.28 -14.80 13.01
CA MET A 204 -9.25 -14.42 11.97
C MET A 204 -9.51 -15.57 10.99
N CYS A 205 -8.47 -16.29 10.55
CA CYS A 205 -8.61 -17.45 9.69
C CYS A 205 -9.36 -18.60 10.40
N GLU A 206 -9.04 -18.87 11.67
CA GLU A 206 -9.74 -19.87 12.49
C GLU A 206 -11.23 -19.54 12.61
N ALA A 207 -11.60 -18.29 12.93
CA ALA A 207 -12.98 -17.84 13.02
C ALA A 207 -13.75 -17.93 11.70
N LEU A 208 -13.08 -17.66 10.57
CA LEU A 208 -13.68 -17.67 9.23
C LEU A 208 -13.66 -19.04 8.55
N GLY A 209 -12.93 -20.01 9.10
CA GLY A 209 -12.70 -21.31 8.47
C GLY A 209 -11.94 -21.20 7.15
N SER A 210 -10.98 -20.27 7.07
CA SER A 210 -10.18 -20.01 5.88
C SER A 210 -8.69 -20.25 6.13
N GLU A 211 -7.92 -20.38 5.05
CA GLU A 211 -6.46 -20.51 5.10
C GLU A 211 -5.79 -19.13 4.96
N PRO A 212 -4.54 -18.99 5.44
CA PRO A 212 -3.76 -17.78 5.21
C PRO A 212 -3.56 -17.49 3.72
N SER A 213 -3.80 -16.24 3.32
CA SER A 213 -3.69 -15.83 1.91
C SER A 213 -2.24 -15.72 1.38
N THR A 214 -1.26 -15.63 2.30
CA THR A 214 0.16 -15.45 1.96
C THR A 214 1.06 -16.11 3.00
N PRO A 215 2.30 -16.49 2.65
CA PRO A 215 3.31 -16.90 3.62
C PRO A 215 3.57 -15.80 4.67
N GLU A 216 4.07 -16.17 5.83
CA GLU A 216 4.39 -15.21 6.89
C GLU A 216 5.49 -14.21 6.48
N SER A 217 6.39 -14.57 5.56
CA SER A 217 7.41 -13.67 5.01
C SER A 217 6.80 -12.44 4.31
N MET A 218 5.58 -12.58 3.81
CA MET A 218 4.85 -11.53 3.09
C MET A 218 3.86 -10.77 3.98
N VAL A 219 3.89 -10.98 5.30
CA VAL A 219 3.09 -10.24 6.28
C VAL A 219 3.92 -9.12 6.89
N THR A 220 3.31 -7.94 7.00
CA THR A 220 3.87 -6.78 7.71
C THR A 220 2.97 -6.40 8.90
N SER A 221 2.51 -5.18 8.95
CA SER A 221 1.48 -4.72 9.90
C SER A 221 0.05 -4.94 9.38
N LEU A 222 -0.10 -5.53 8.21
CA LEU A 222 -1.37 -5.82 7.56
C LEU A 222 -1.47 -7.30 7.25
N ALA A 223 -2.67 -7.85 7.37
CA ALA A 223 -2.97 -9.21 6.95
C ALA A 223 -4.44 -9.32 6.53
N ALA A 224 -4.73 -10.17 5.55
CA ALA A 224 -6.08 -10.44 5.09
C ALA A 224 -6.44 -11.91 5.21
N ALA A 225 -7.74 -12.18 5.30
CA ALA A 225 -8.32 -13.52 5.25
C ALA A 225 -9.55 -13.52 4.35
N GLU A 226 -9.78 -14.64 3.68
CA GLU A 226 -10.97 -14.85 2.87
C GLU A 226 -12.20 -15.09 3.76
N ILE A 227 -13.33 -14.54 3.36
CA ILE A 227 -14.62 -14.78 3.98
C ILE A 227 -15.35 -15.83 3.14
N SER A 228 -15.71 -16.96 3.75
CA SER A 228 -16.36 -18.06 3.06
C SER A 228 -17.56 -17.61 2.24
N SER A 229 -17.71 -18.17 1.03
CA SER A 229 -18.84 -17.91 0.12
C SER A 229 -20.22 -18.32 0.67
N LYS A 230 -20.25 -19.11 1.76
CA LYS A 230 -21.48 -19.49 2.46
C LYS A 230 -22.10 -18.35 3.27
N MET A 231 -21.33 -17.30 3.54
CA MET A 231 -21.82 -16.12 4.25
C MET A 231 -22.66 -15.23 3.35
N LYS A 232 -23.64 -14.50 3.93
CA LYS A 232 -24.50 -13.58 3.18
C LYS A 232 -23.66 -12.64 2.31
N LYS A 233 -23.94 -12.66 1.01
CA LYS A 233 -23.31 -11.75 0.05
C LYS A 233 -23.81 -10.32 0.28
N LYS A 234 -22.99 -9.35 -0.10
CA LYS A 234 -23.39 -7.95 -0.18
C LYS A 234 -24.61 -7.83 -1.12
N ASP A 235 -25.64 -7.14 -0.68
CA ASP A 235 -26.62 -6.57 -1.59
C ASP A 235 -25.93 -5.49 -2.43
N GLU A 236 -26.02 -5.59 -3.75
CA GLU A 236 -25.38 -4.64 -4.68
C GLU A 236 -25.81 -3.17 -4.45
N ASN A 237 -26.95 -2.98 -3.79
CA ASN A 237 -27.47 -1.67 -3.43
C ASN A 237 -26.86 -1.07 -2.15
N LEU A 238 -26.08 -1.83 -1.38
CA LEU A 238 -25.46 -1.34 -0.14
C LEU A 238 -24.08 -0.73 -0.41
N GLN A 239 -23.82 0.42 0.19
CA GLN A 239 -22.53 1.11 0.08
C GLN A 239 -21.42 0.28 0.74
N TYR A 240 -21.71 -0.36 1.87
CA TYR A 240 -20.77 -1.20 2.62
C TYR A 240 -21.23 -2.64 2.69
N ASP A 241 -20.29 -3.55 2.93
CA ASP A 241 -20.61 -4.94 3.18
C ASP A 241 -21.40 -5.08 4.50
N PRO A 242 -22.43 -5.92 4.57
CA PRO A 242 -23.22 -6.12 5.80
C PRO A 242 -22.37 -6.52 7.00
N LEU A 243 -21.33 -7.34 6.80
CA LEU A 243 -20.41 -7.73 7.88
C LEU A 243 -19.63 -6.53 8.41
N HIS A 244 -19.16 -5.63 7.51
CA HIS A 244 -18.50 -4.40 7.94
C HIS A 244 -19.41 -3.54 8.82
N THR A 245 -20.68 -3.41 8.41
CA THR A 245 -21.69 -2.62 9.16
C THR A 245 -21.96 -3.25 10.53
N SER A 246 -22.20 -4.57 10.58
CA SER A 246 -22.45 -5.28 11.86
C SER A 246 -21.25 -5.20 12.80
N LEU A 247 -20.03 -5.43 12.31
CA LEU A 247 -18.82 -5.30 13.14
C LEU A 247 -18.67 -3.89 13.72
N PHE A 248 -19.04 -2.86 12.96
CA PHE A 248 -18.97 -1.49 13.44
C PHE A 248 -20.10 -1.15 14.44
N ASP A 249 -21.36 -1.46 14.09
CA ASP A 249 -22.53 -1.04 14.87
C ASP A 249 -22.72 -1.87 16.14
N ASP A 250 -22.51 -3.20 16.06
CA ASP A 250 -22.80 -4.12 17.17
C ASP A 250 -21.59 -4.34 18.08
N TYR A 251 -20.35 -4.26 17.51
CA TYR A 251 -19.12 -4.59 18.24
C TYR A 251 -18.15 -3.42 18.36
N GLY A 252 -18.39 -2.27 17.72
CA GLY A 252 -17.48 -1.13 17.73
C GLY A 252 -16.16 -1.38 16.99
N ILE A 253 -16.12 -2.39 16.11
CA ILE A 253 -14.93 -2.78 15.35
C ILE A 253 -14.93 -2.13 13.97
N GLN A 254 -13.99 -1.22 13.73
CA GLN A 254 -13.80 -0.63 12.41
C GLN A 254 -12.75 -1.42 11.62
N ILE A 255 -13.19 -2.27 10.73
CA ILE A 255 -12.35 -3.12 9.89
C ILE A 255 -12.90 -3.18 8.45
N PRO A 256 -12.06 -3.05 7.41
CA PRO A 256 -12.54 -3.10 6.04
C PRO A 256 -12.90 -4.52 5.62
N VAL A 257 -14.06 -4.65 4.99
CA VAL A 257 -14.51 -5.84 4.27
C VAL A 257 -14.65 -5.48 2.81
N TRP A 258 -13.97 -6.21 1.93
CA TRP A 258 -13.88 -5.93 0.51
C TRP A 258 -14.41 -7.08 -0.33
N HIS A 259 -14.83 -6.75 -1.56
CA HIS A 259 -15.06 -7.73 -2.61
C HIS A 259 -13.86 -7.72 -3.56
N TRP A 260 -13.34 -8.91 -3.89
CA TRP A 260 -12.24 -9.02 -4.83
C TRP A 260 -12.73 -8.72 -6.23
N PRO A 261 -12.14 -7.77 -6.95
CA PRO A 261 -12.52 -7.48 -8.32
C PRO A 261 -12.36 -8.75 -9.19
N HIS A 262 -13.36 -9.01 -10.01
CA HIS A 262 -13.38 -10.14 -10.95
C HIS A 262 -13.49 -11.56 -10.35
N HIS A 263 -13.52 -11.69 -9.02
CA HIS A 263 -13.74 -12.95 -8.32
C HIS A 263 -14.89 -12.79 -7.31
N ASN A 264 -15.64 -13.87 -7.08
CA ASN A 264 -16.73 -13.86 -6.08
C ASN A 264 -16.20 -13.95 -4.63
N THR A 265 -14.97 -13.56 -4.39
CA THR A 265 -14.29 -13.65 -3.11
C THR A 265 -14.51 -12.40 -2.30
N ARG A 266 -14.93 -12.55 -1.05
CA ARG A 266 -14.93 -11.51 -0.03
C ARG A 266 -13.76 -11.72 0.89
N TYR A 267 -13.17 -10.66 1.36
CA TYR A 267 -12.07 -10.74 2.33
C TYR A 267 -12.14 -9.58 3.32
N ILE A 268 -11.54 -9.82 4.47
CA ILE A 268 -11.39 -8.88 5.57
C ILE A 268 -9.91 -8.64 5.80
N ARG A 269 -9.52 -7.41 6.14
CA ARG A 269 -8.12 -7.06 6.36
C ARG A 269 -7.93 -6.39 7.71
N LEU A 270 -7.11 -7.01 8.57
CA LEU A 270 -6.68 -6.40 9.83
C LEU A 270 -5.48 -5.47 9.66
N SER A 271 -5.28 -4.61 10.64
CA SER A 271 -4.13 -3.73 10.79
C SER A 271 -3.57 -3.89 12.21
N ALA A 272 -2.25 -3.96 12.35
CA ALA A 272 -1.56 -4.04 13.64
C ALA A 272 -0.60 -2.86 13.79
N ALA A 273 -0.79 -2.09 14.84
CA ALA A 273 0.02 -0.92 15.14
C ALA A 273 0.52 -0.98 16.60
N LEU A 274 1.42 -0.07 16.95
CA LEU A 274 2.05 -0.06 18.27
C LEU A 274 1.05 0.06 19.44
N TYR A 275 -0.12 0.63 19.20
CA TYR A 275 -1.18 0.82 20.18
C TYR A 275 -2.18 -0.34 20.27
N ASN A 276 -2.04 -1.38 19.43
CA ASN A 276 -2.89 -2.58 19.51
C ASN A 276 -2.27 -3.65 20.42
N GLY A 277 -3.13 -4.48 21.02
CA GLY A 277 -2.80 -5.66 21.82
C GLY A 277 -3.43 -6.94 21.26
N GLU A 278 -3.09 -8.10 21.82
CA GLU A 278 -3.63 -9.40 21.40
C GLU A 278 -5.13 -9.52 21.68
N GLU A 279 -5.61 -8.90 22.76
CA GLU A 279 -6.99 -8.91 23.21
C GLU A 279 -7.96 -8.34 22.18
N GLU A 280 -7.53 -7.35 21.38
CA GLU A 280 -8.36 -6.77 20.32
C GLU A 280 -8.60 -7.76 19.17
N TYR A 281 -7.63 -8.61 18.86
CA TYR A 281 -7.77 -9.65 17.82
C TYR A 281 -8.53 -10.87 18.33
N GLN A 282 -8.44 -11.18 19.62
CA GLN A 282 -9.30 -12.17 20.26
C GLN A 282 -10.76 -11.71 20.21
N TYR A 283 -11.02 -10.44 20.53
CA TYR A 283 -12.33 -9.85 20.44
C TYR A 283 -12.86 -9.82 19.00
N LEU A 284 -12.01 -9.49 18.00
CA LEU A 284 -12.37 -9.56 16.60
C LEU A 284 -12.77 -10.99 16.19
N ALA A 285 -12.00 -12.00 16.59
CA ALA A 285 -12.29 -13.40 16.26
C ALA A 285 -13.64 -13.85 16.87
N GLN A 286 -13.94 -13.45 18.09
CA GLN A 286 -15.23 -13.73 18.73
C GLN A 286 -16.37 -13.04 17.97
N ALA A 287 -16.22 -11.75 17.64
CA ALA A 287 -17.23 -10.99 16.88
C ALA A 287 -17.48 -11.59 15.49
N LEU A 288 -16.43 -12.09 14.82
CA LEU A 288 -16.57 -12.80 13.56
C LEU A 288 -17.35 -14.11 13.73
N THR A 289 -17.04 -14.89 14.75
CA THR A 289 -17.75 -16.15 15.03
C THR A 289 -19.24 -15.90 15.34
N ASP A 290 -19.56 -14.85 16.09
CA ASP A 290 -20.93 -14.50 16.45
C ASP A 290 -21.73 -13.92 15.25
N SER A 291 -21.04 -13.38 14.25
CA SER A 291 -21.63 -12.77 13.05
C SER A 291 -21.83 -13.75 11.87
N LEU A 292 -21.32 -14.98 12.01
CA LEU A 292 -21.40 -16.05 11.00
C LEU A 292 -22.56 -16.98 11.22
#